data_a1764b806cddbac2073f58599c612c11
#
_entry.id   a1764b806cddbac2073f58599c612c11
#
_cell.length_a   1.000
_cell.length_b   1.000
_cell.length_c   1.000
_cell.angle_alpha   90.00
_cell.angle_beta   90.00
_cell.angle_gamma   90.00
#
_symmetry.space_group_name_H-M   'P 1'
#
loop_
_entity.id
_entity.type
_entity.pdbx_description
1 polymer ?
#
loop_
_entity_poly.entity_id
_entity_poly.type
_entity_poly.pdbx_seq_one_letter_code
_entity_poly.pdbx_strand_id
1 'polypeptide(L)'
;VYALLASGLTLIFGVMDVVNVAQGALIILSAFLTWALWKDAGIDPLLGALLTTPAMFLIGWAIYKLTIQWISGRPASTSVLLTFALALVIEGTMGLVWSTTYHAATPAYFSQSFRVGDFYFPKGQVYGCGIAVGVLACLYVMLKATWLGRAIRAVSENLQSARLVGVNARHVAGLTFAIGVATTGAGGSIVAVLYPFLPGSHYQWISRLLGIIVLGGMGSLPGAFIGALVLGVAETTTSTYISPRWATMVPYAVIMVVLLARPQGIMGAKLREDVVK
;
A
#
# COMPACT_ATOMS: atom_id res chain seq x y z
N VAL A 1 3.99 -0.94 9.23
CA VAL A 1 3.24 -1.64 8.17
C VAL A 1 2.39 -0.66 7.36
N TYR A 2 1.49 0.10 8.00
CA TYR A 2 0.58 1.04 7.32
C TYR A 2 1.32 2.04 6.42
N ALA A 3 2.40 2.66 6.94
CA ALA A 3 3.21 3.60 6.16
C ALA A 3 3.83 2.94 4.91
N LEU A 4 4.30 1.70 5.02
CA LEU A 4 4.86 0.94 3.91
C LEU A 4 3.79 0.70 2.82
N LEU A 5 2.64 0.18 3.21
CA LEU A 5 1.56 -0.12 2.27
C LEU A 5 0.98 1.15 1.63
N ALA A 6 0.82 2.22 2.42
CA ALA A 6 0.33 3.50 1.93
C ALA A 6 1.33 4.20 1.00
N SER A 7 2.66 4.03 1.22
CA SER A 7 3.68 4.64 0.38
C SER A 7 3.57 4.20 -1.09
N GLY A 8 3.25 2.92 -1.33
CA GLY A 8 3.05 2.40 -2.69
C GLY A 8 1.85 3.03 -3.39
N LEU A 9 0.70 3.12 -2.69
CA LEU A 9 -0.50 3.74 -3.24
C LEU A 9 -0.32 5.26 -3.45
N THR A 10 0.36 5.92 -2.50
CA THR A 10 0.68 7.36 -2.62
C THR A 10 1.60 7.63 -3.80
N LEU A 11 2.58 6.76 -4.05
CA LEU A 11 3.50 6.90 -5.17
C LEU A 11 2.77 6.75 -6.52
N ILE A 12 1.88 5.77 -6.64
CA ILE A 12 1.05 5.56 -7.83
C ILE A 12 0.18 6.79 -8.09
N PHE A 13 -0.54 7.26 -7.06
CA PHE A 13 -1.41 8.42 -7.18
C PHE A 13 -0.63 9.70 -7.54
N GLY A 14 0.50 9.97 -6.87
CA GLY A 14 1.29 11.18 -7.08
C GLY A 14 1.89 11.33 -8.49
N VAL A 15 2.02 10.23 -9.25
CA VAL A 15 2.59 10.25 -10.61
C VAL A 15 1.53 10.15 -11.70
N MET A 16 0.44 9.45 -11.44
CA MET A 16 -0.52 9.05 -12.47
C MET A 16 -1.92 9.64 -12.24
N ASP A 17 -2.20 10.26 -11.11
CA ASP A 17 -3.54 10.66 -10.65
C ASP A 17 -4.56 9.50 -10.70
N VAL A 18 -4.07 8.27 -10.52
CA VAL A 18 -4.88 7.04 -10.54
C VAL A 18 -5.07 6.53 -9.12
N VAL A 19 -6.31 6.45 -8.68
CA VAL A 19 -6.67 5.78 -7.43
C VAL A 19 -6.71 4.27 -7.69
N ASN A 20 -5.68 3.56 -7.23
CA ASN A 20 -5.59 2.11 -7.40
C ASN A 20 -6.35 1.37 -6.29
N VAL A 21 -7.65 1.13 -6.50
CA VAL A 21 -8.47 0.37 -5.54
C VAL A 21 -8.01 -1.09 -5.42
N ALA A 22 -7.38 -1.64 -6.47
CA ALA A 22 -6.83 -3.00 -6.44
C ALA A 22 -5.65 -3.16 -5.46
N GLN A 23 -5.10 -2.06 -4.93
CA GLN A 23 -3.97 -2.13 -3.99
C GLN A 23 -4.29 -3.02 -2.77
N GLY A 24 -5.53 -2.97 -2.24
CA GLY A 24 -5.97 -3.86 -1.17
C GLY A 24 -5.90 -5.34 -1.56
N ALA A 25 -6.40 -5.69 -2.75
CA ALA A 25 -6.37 -7.05 -3.27
C ALA A 25 -4.93 -7.54 -3.52
N LEU A 26 -4.04 -6.65 -3.99
CA LEU A 26 -2.63 -6.95 -4.19
C LEU A 26 -1.89 -7.20 -2.84
N ILE A 27 -2.26 -6.54 -1.76
CA ILE A 27 -1.74 -6.83 -0.42
C ILE A 27 -2.11 -8.25 -0.01
N ILE A 28 -3.40 -8.62 -0.15
CA ILE A 28 -3.87 -9.95 0.23
C ILE A 28 -3.29 -11.03 -0.70
N LEU A 29 -3.16 -10.75 -2.00
CA LEU A 29 -2.47 -11.65 -2.93
C LEU A 29 -1.03 -11.93 -2.48
N SER A 30 -0.29 -10.89 -2.08
CA SER A 30 1.05 -11.03 -1.55
C SER A 30 1.08 -11.82 -0.23
N ALA A 31 0.09 -11.62 0.64
CA ALA A 31 -0.04 -12.41 1.86
C ALA A 31 -0.28 -13.90 1.56
N PHE A 32 -1.11 -14.23 0.57
CA PHE A 32 -1.31 -15.60 0.09
C PHE A 32 -0.05 -16.20 -0.52
N LEU A 33 0.67 -15.45 -1.36
CA LEU A 33 1.94 -15.91 -1.92
C LEU A 33 2.97 -16.22 -0.82
N THR A 34 3.06 -15.34 0.19
CA THR A 34 3.94 -15.56 1.35
C THR A 34 3.53 -16.79 2.15
N TRP A 35 2.23 -16.94 2.39
CA TRP A 35 1.71 -18.10 3.11
C TRP A 35 1.96 -19.40 2.34
N ALA A 36 1.79 -19.41 1.03
CA ALA A 36 2.10 -20.57 0.18
C ALA A 36 3.59 -20.92 0.23
N LEU A 37 4.49 -19.93 0.12
CA LEU A 37 5.94 -20.14 0.25
C LEU A 37 6.31 -20.71 1.63
N TRP A 38 5.65 -20.25 2.68
CA TRP A 38 5.88 -20.79 4.03
C TRP A 38 5.36 -22.21 4.17
N LYS A 39 4.15 -22.49 3.70
CA LYS A 39 3.51 -23.79 3.83
C LYS A 39 4.15 -24.87 2.97
N ASP A 40 4.42 -24.57 1.70
CA ASP A 40 4.81 -25.55 0.70
C ASP A 40 6.35 -25.66 0.56
N ALA A 41 7.08 -24.55 0.71
CA ALA A 41 8.54 -24.51 0.60
C ALA A 41 9.26 -24.37 1.94
N GLY A 42 8.54 -24.19 3.06
CA GLY A 42 9.16 -24.03 4.38
C GLY A 42 9.94 -22.73 4.57
N ILE A 43 9.78 -21.76 3.67
CA ILE A 43 10.49 -20.47 3.71
C ILE A 43 9.86 -19.59 4.81
N ASP A 44 10.69 -19.03 5.68
CA ASP A 44 10.20 -18.10 6.70
C ASP A 44 9.39 -16.95 6.05
N PRO A 45 8.18 -16.62 6.56
CA PRO A 45 7.32 -15.64 5.92
C PRO A 45 7.94 -14.25 5.78
N LEU A 46 8.74 -13.80 6.75
CA LEU A 46 9.39 -12.50 6.67
C LEU A 46 10.57 -12.50 5.70
N LEU A 47 11.31 -13.61 5.58
CA LEU A 47 12.30 -13.81 4.52
C LEU A 47 11.63 -13.97 3.15
N GLY A 48 10.44 -14.52 3.11
CA GLY A 48 9.60 -14.60 1.92
C GLY A 48 9.36 -13.23 1.26
N ALA A 49 9.44 -12.13 2.01
CA ALA A 49 9.37 -10.77 1.47
C ALA A 49 10.42 -10.51 0.37
N LEU A 50 11.60 -11.15 0.43
CA LEU A 50 12.63 -11.02 -0.59
C LEU A 50 12.22 -11.67 -1.94
N LEU A 51 11.34 -12.65 -1.92
CA LEU A 51 10.79 -13.30 -3.10
C LEU A 51 9.48 -12.67 -3.55
N THR A 52 8.60 -12.36 -2.62
CA THR A 52 7.29 -11.78 -2.94
C THR A 52 7.40 -10.33 -3.44
N THR A 53 8.37 -9.55 -2.97
CA THR A 53 8.56 -8.16 -3.46
C THR A 53 8.89 -8.12 -4.95
N PRO A 54 9.89 -8.84 -5.50
CA PRO A 54 10.13 -8.86 -6.94
C PRO A 54 9.00 -9.55 -7.73
N ALA A 55 8.34 -10.57 -7.17
CA ALA A 55 7.18 -11.19 -7.81
C ALA A 55 6.04 -10.16 -7.96
N MET A 56 5.74 -9.40 -6.91
CA MET A 56 4.72 -8.35 -6.96
C MET A 56 5.12 -7.18 -7.87
N PHE A 57 6.42 -6.88 -7.99
CA PHE A 57 6.90 -5.93 -9.00
C PHE A 57 6.56 -6.40 -10.43
N LEU A 58 6.81 -7.66 -10.75
CA LEU A 58 6.49 -8.23 -12.06
C LEU A 58 4.98 -8.26 -12.33
N ILE A 59 4.18 -8.65 -11.33
CA ILE A 59 2.73 -8.63 -11.40
C ILE A 59 2.24 -7.19 -11.63
N GLY A 60 2.77 -6.22 -10.89
CA GLY A 60 2.43 -4.80 -11.05
C GLY A 60 2.79 -4.29 -12.46
N TRP A 61 3.95 -4.65 -12.96
CA TRP A 61 4.35 -4.30 -14.32
C TRP A 61 3.43 -4.90 -15.38
N ALA A 62 3.05 -6.18 -15.22
CA ALA A 62 2.11 -6.85 -16.11
C ALA A 62 0.72 -6.17 -16.08
N ILE A 63 0.19 -5.90 -14.88
CA ILE A 63 -1.08 -5.19 -14.70
C ILE A 63 -1.03 -3.81 -15.38
N TYR A 64 0.03 -3.05 -15.16
CA TYR A 64 0.19 -1.76 -15.81
C TYR A 64 0.13 -1.87 -17.33
N LYS A 65 0.90 -2.78 -17.92
CA LYS A 65 0.95 -2.97 -19.38
C LYS A 65 -0.36 -3.48 -19.95
N LEU A 66 -1.04 -4.36 -19.27
CA LEU A 66 -2.27 -4.99 -19.78
C LEU A 66 -3.50 -4.10 -19.60
N THR A 67 -3.51 -3.25 -18.56
CA THR A 67 -4.73 -2.51 -18.19
C THR A 67 -4.50 -1.01 -18.05
N ILE A 68 -3.69 -0.58 -17.10
CA ILE A 68 -3.59 0.82 -16.66
C ILE A 68 -3.07 1.76 -17.76
N GLN A 69 -2.12 1.32 -18.58
CA GLN A 69 -1.57 2.17 -19.64
C GLN A 69 -2.61 2.65 -20.67
N TRP A 70 -3.74 1.92 -20.84
CA TRP A 70 -4.78 2.21 -21.80
C TRP A 70 -5.81 3.23 -21.30
N ILE A 71 -5.84 3.47 -19.98
CA ILE A 71 -6.74 4.43 -19.35
C ILE A 71 -6.04 5.72 -18.91
N SER A 72 -4.74 5.81 -19.09
CA SER A 72 -3.95 7.01 -18.77
C SER A 72 -4.51 8.21 -19.55
N GLY A 73 -4.90 9.27 -18.84
CA GLY A 73 -5.53 10.46 -19.40
C GLY A 73 -7.07 10.40 -19.51
N ARG A 74 -7.71 9.32 -19.07
CA ARG A 74 -9.17 9.26 -18.92
C ARG A 74 -9.61 9.81 -17.56
N PRO A 75 -10.92 10.15 -17.39
CA PRO A 75 -11.44 10.61 -16.12
C PRO A 75 -11.09 9.65 -14.95
N ALA A 76 -10.86 10.21 -13.76
CA ALA A 76 -10.50 9.43 -12.57
C ALA A 76 -11.50 8.31 -12.25
N SER A 77 -12.80 8.52 -12.53
CA SER A 77 -13.85 7.50 -12.39
C SER A 77 -13.57 6.22 -13.19
N THR A 78 -13.01 6.34 -14.41
CA THR A 78 -12.65 5.18 -15.24
C THR A 78 -11.54 4.37 -14.57
N SER A 79 -10.56 5.03 -13.95
CA SER A 79 -9.47 4.38 -13.23
C SER A 79 -9.97 3.62 -12.02
N VAL A 80 -10.88 4.21 -11.24
CA VAL A 80 -11.49 3.60 -10.07
C VAL A 80 -12.28 2.35 -10.48
N LEU A 81 -13.13 2.44 -11.51
CA LEU A 81 -13.92 1.30 -11.99
C LEU A 81 -13.03 0.15 -12.49
N LEU A 82 -11.98 0.45 -13.28
CA LEU A 82 -11.07 -0.57 -13.79
C LEU A 82 -10.31 -1.26 -12.65
N THR A 83 -9.75 -0.48 -11.72
CA THR A 83 -8.98 -1.04 -10.61
C THR A 83 -9.88 -1.78 -9.60
N PHE A 84 -11.13 -1.39 -9.47
CA PHE A 84 -12.12 -2.15 -8.71
C PHE A 84 -12.45 -3.48 -9.39
N ALA A 85 -12.71 -3.49 -10.70
CA ALA A 85 -12.92 -4.74 -11.46
C ALA A 85 -11.70 -5.66 -11.35
N LEU A 86 -10.47 -5.10 -11.42
CA LEU A 86 -9.25 -5.85 -11.22
C LEU A 86 -9.17 -6.45 -9.80
N ALA A 87 -9.59 -5.70 -8.77
CA ALA A 87 -9.64 -6.22 -7.41
C ALA A 87 -10.55 -7.44 -7.30
N LEU A 88 -11.73 -7.41 -7.94
CA LEU A 88 -12.68 -8.54 -7.96
C LEU A 88 -12.09 -9.76 -8.68
N VAL A 89 -11.38 -9.56 -9.79
CA VAL A 89 -10.70 -10.65 -10.51
C VAL A 89 -9.62 -11.28 -9.63
N ILE A 90 -8.81 -10.47 -8.95
CA ILE A 90 -7.78 -10.95 -8.02
C ILE A 90 -8.44 -11.69 -6.84
N GLU A 91 -9.50 -11.13 -6.24
CA GLU A 91 -10.25 -11.77 -5.16
C GLU A 91 -10.80 -13.14 -5.59
N GLY A 92 -11.47 -13.19 -6.75
CA GLY A 92 -12.01 -14.43 -7.30
C GLY A 92 -10.92 -15.47 -7.55
N THR A 93 -9.78 -15.08 -8.13
CA THR A 93 -8.66 -16.00 -8.36
C THR A 93 -8.05 -16.50 -7.05
N MET A 94 -7.90 -15.66 -6.03
CA MET A 94 -7.45 -16.10 -4.70
C MET A 94 -8.43 -17.09 -4.07
N GLY A 95 -9.74 -16.84 -4.20
CA GLY A 95 -10.78 -17.74 -3.69
C GLY A 95 -10.78 -19.11 -4.37
N LEU A 96 -10.51 -19.17 -5.67
CA LEU A 96 -10.40 -20.43 -6.43
C LEU A 96 -9.14 -21.22 -6.10
N VAL A 97 -7.99 -20.53 -5.90
CA VAL A 97 -6.70 -21.19 -5.67
C VAL A 97 -6.51 -21.61 -4.21
N TRP A 98 -6.85 -20.74 -3.25
CA TRP A 98 -6.56 -20.94 -1.83
C TRP A 98 -7.79 -21.03 -0.93
N SER A 99 -8.98 -21.12 -1.49
CA SER A 99 -10.28 -21.11 -0.77
C SER A 99 -10.59 -19.76 -0.09
N THR A 100 -11.82 -19.69 0.47
CA THR A 100 -12.34 -18.49 1.14
C THR A 100 -12.25 -18.58 2.69
N THR A 101 -11.44 -19.51 3.21
CA THR A 101 -11.21 -19.67 4.64
C THR A 101 -10.13 -18.71 5.14
N TYR A 102 -10.05 -18.53 6.46
CA TYR A 102 -8.99 -17.76 7.08
C TYR A 102 -7.65 -18.49 7.00
N HIS A 103 -6.61 -17.77 6.62
CA HIS A 103 -5.22 -18.20 6.62
C HIS A 103 -4.39 -17.26 7.48
N ALA A 104 -3.31 -17.79 8.05
CA ALA A 104 -2.30 -17.02 8.78
C ALA A 104 -0.99 -17.80 8.73
N ALA A 105 0.13 -17.11 8.60
CA ALA A 105 1.44 -17.70 8.77
C ALA A 105 1.86 -17.56 10.24
N THR A 106 2.04 -18.71 10.92
CA THR A 106 2.37 -18.74 12.35
C THR A 106 3.76 -19.34 12.57
N PRO A 107 4.84 -18.63 12.23
CA PRO A 107 6.20 -19.10 12.49
C PRO A 107 6.48 -19.17 14.00
N ALA A 108 7.50 -19.92 14.40
CA ALA A 108 7.82 -20.17 15.83
C ALA A 108 8.04 -18.89 16.67
N TYR A 109 8.48 -17.81 16.06
CA TYR A 109 8.68 -16.52 16.75
C TYR A 109 7.38 -15.72 16.94
N PHE A 110 6.26 -16.12 16.34
CA PHE A 110 4.98 -15.43 16.48
C PHE A 110 4.49 -15.42 17.94
N SER A 111 4.67 -16.53 18.66
CA SER A 111 4.30 -16.66 20.08
C SER A 111 5.33 -16.12 21.06
N GLN A 112 6.49 -15.64 20.56
CA GLN A 112 7.59 -15.17 21.38
C GLN A 112 7.59 -13.64 21.48
N SER A 113 8.03 -13.12 22.64
CA SER A 113 8.18 -11.69 22.88
C SER A 113 9.58 -11.37 23.40
N PHE A 114 10.10 -10.20 23.05
CA PHE A 114 11.23 -9.59 23.73
C PHE A 114 10.74 -8.95 25.04
N ARG A 115 11.40 -9.21 26.13
CA ARG A 115 11.17 -8.53 27.40
C ARG A 115 12.19 -7.42 27.58
N VAL A 116 11.70 -6.19 27.73
CA VAL A 116 12.54 -5.02 28.04
C VAL A 116 11.94 -4.37 29.29
N GLY A 117 12.51 -4.64 30.45
CA GLY A 117 11.95 -4.26 31.74
C GLY A 117 10.60 -4.98 31.96
N ASP A 118 9.55 -4.19 32.19
CA ASP A 118 8.16 -4.69 32.39
C ASP A 118 7.34 -4.76 31.10
N PHE A 119 7.92 -4.38 29.95
CA PHE A 119 7.20 -4.37 28.67
C PHE A 119 7.54 -5.62 27.84
N TYR A 120 6.51 -6.15 27.17
CA TYR A 120 6.63 -7.28 26.24
C TYR A 120 6.38 -6.82 24.81
N PHE A 121 7.38 -7.01 23.94
CA PHE A 121 7.31 -6.66 22.52
C PHE A 121 7.23 -7.94 21.69
N PRO A 122 6.08 -8.25 21.02
CA PRO A 122 5.97 -9.44 20.18
C PRO A 122 7.02 -9.42 19.06
N LYS A 123 7.82 -10.49 18.95
CA LYS A 123 8.92 -10.57 17.97
C LYS A 123 8.47 -10.35 16.54
N GLY A 124 7.31 -10.89 16.16
CA GLY A 124 6.74 -10.70 14.83
C GLY A 124 6.48 -9.22 14.48
N GLN A 125 6.01 -8.41 15.44
CA GLN A 125 5.81 -6.97 15.25
C GLN A 125 7.13 -6.21 15.11
N VAL A 126 8.13 -6.57 15.93
CA VAL A 126 9.46 -5.92 15.90
C VAL A 126 10.16 -6.20 14.57
N TYR A 127 10.18 -7.45 14.12
CA TYR A 127 10.77 -7.83 12.84
C TYR A 127 10.00 -7.22 11.66
N GLY A 128 8.67 -7.25 11.69
CA GLY A 128 7.83 -6.60 10.69
C GLY A 128 8.05 -5.08 10.62
N CYS A 129 8.25 -4.43 11.77
CA CYS A 129 8.63 -3.02 11.82
C CYS A 129 10.00 -2.77 11.18
N GLY A 130 11.01 -3.61 11.49
CA GLY A 130 12.34 -3.52 10.90
C GLY A 130 12.32 -3.63 9.37
N ILE A 131 11.58 -4.61 8.83
CA ILE A 131 11.40 -4.78 7.38
C ILE A 131 10.69 -3.57 6.77
N ALA A 132 9.60 -3.10 7.39
CA ALA A 132 8.86 -1.94 6.91
C ALA A 132 9.73 -0.69 6.84
N VAL A 133 10.52 -0.41 7.88
CA VAL A 133 11.47 0.71 7.92
C VAL A 133 12.56 0.54 6.86
N GLY A 134 13.12 -0.66 6.73
CA GLY A 134 14.16 -0.95 5.73
C GLY A 134 13.68 -0.72 4.30
N VAL A 135 12.48 -1.22 3.95
CA VAL A 135 11.88 -1.02 2.62
C VAL A 135 11.52 0.45 2.38
N LEU A 136 10.98 1.14 3.38
CA LEU A 136 10.72 2.59 3.28
C LEU A 136 12.00 3.40 3.09
N ALA A 137 13.07 3.06 3.80
CA ALA A 137 14.38 3.69 3.64
C ALA A 137 14.93 3.44 2.23
N CYS A 138 14.85 2.20 1.73
CA CYS A 138 15.25 1.85 0.37
C CYS A 138 14.44 2.65 -0.67
N LEU A 139 13.12 2.73 -0.52
CA LEU A 139 12.25 3.51 -1.38
C LEU A 139 12.62 5.01 -1.35
N TYR A 140 12.86 5.56 -0.17
CA TYR A 140 13.28 6.95 -0.01
C TYR A 140 14.62 7.24 -0.69
N VAL A 141 15.63 6.38 -0.49
CA VAL A 141 16.94 6.50 -1.14
C VAL A 141 16.80 6.37 -2.66
N MET A 142 16.02 5.39 -3.13
CA MET A 142 15.74 5.23 -4.56
C MET A 142 15.11 6.50 -5.15
N LEU A 143 14.11 7.06 -4.52
CA LEU A 143 13.44 8.28 -5.00
C LEU A 143 14.36 9.50 -4.95
N LYS A 144 15.23 9.64 -3.93
CA LYS A 144 16.08 10.81 -3.75
C LYS A 144 17.36 10.75 -4.59
N ALA A 145 18.01 9.59 -4.66
CA ALA A 145 19.37 9.46 -5.18
C ALA A 145 19.43 8.95 -6.64
N THR A 146 18.41 8.22 -7.14
CA THR A 146 18.49 7.59 -8.46
C THR A 146 17.96 8.48 -9.58
N TRP A 147 18.34 8.16 -10.81
CA TRP A 147 17.79 8.79 -12.02
C TRP A 147 16.27 8.56 -12.12
N LEU A 148 15.82 7.34 -11.81
CA LEU A 148 14.39 6.99 -11.82
C LEU A 148 13.59 7.87 -10.83
N GLY A 149 14.12 8.10 -9.63
CA GLY A 149 13.46 8.99 -8.66
C GLY A 149 13.38 10.44 -9.15
N ARG A 150 14.40 10.94 -9.87
CA ARG A 150 14.34 12.26 -10.51
C ARG A 150 13.30 12.30 -11.61
N ALA A 151 13.23 11.26 -12.45
CA ALA A 151 12.24 11.15 -13.52
C ALA A 151 10.80 11.06 -12.96
N ILE A 152 10.59 10.30 -11.88
CA ILE A 152 9.31 10.21 -11.17
C ILE A 152 8.86 11.59 -10.69
N ARG A 153 9.72 12.36 -10.01
CA ARG A 153 9.40 13.72 -9.55
C ARG A 153 9.12 14.66 -10.70
N ALA A 154 9.91 14.63 -11.75
CA ALA A 154 9.68 15.48 -12.92
C ALA A 154 8.31 15.22 -13.57
N VAL A 155 7.91 13.95 -13.70
CA VAL A 155 6.60 13.56 -14.25
C VAL A 155 5.46 13.98 -13.31
N SER A 156 5.64 13.84 -11.98
CA SER A 156 4.61 14.23 -10.99
C SER A 156 4.43 15.75 -10.89
N GLU A 157 5.48 16.55 -11.14
CA GLU A 157 5.37 18.00 -11.13
C GLU A 157 4.75 18.54 -12.42
N ASN A 158 5.24 18.11 -13.58
CA ASN A 158 4.72 18.53 -14.87
C ASN A 158 5.00 17.51 -15.97
N LEU A 159 3.97 16.76 -16.34
CA LEU A 159 4.04 15.73 -17.38
C LEU A 159 4.49 16.25 -18.73
N GLN A 160 4.04 17.45 -19.13
CA GLN A 160 4.38 18.02 -20.44
C GLN A 160 5.85 18.46 -20.47
N SER A 161 6.29 19.19 -19.44
CA SER A 161 7.68 19.62 -19.33
C SER A 161 8.65 18.43 -19.24
N ALA A 162 8.30 17.38 -18.52
CA ALA A 162 9.11 16.15 -18.45
C ALA A 162 9.29 15.49 -19.83
N ARG A 163 8.24 15.49 -20.67
CA ARG A 163 8.32 14.97 -22.05
C ARG A 163 9.24 15.81 -22.94
N LEU A 164 9.24 17.13 -22.77
CA LEU A 164 10.08 18.04 -23.58
C LEU A 164 11.57 17.81 -23.32
N VAL A 165 11.95 17.42 -22.10
CA VAL A 165 13.34 17.07 -21.76
C VAL A 165 13.68 15.58 -21.99
N GLY A 166 12.85 14.87 -22.77
CA GLY A 166 13.13 13.51 -23.23
C GLY A 166 12.75 12.40 -22.23
N VAL A 167 12.02 12.68 -21.15
CA VAL A 167 11.56 11.65 -20.22
C VAL A 167 10.40 10.86 -20.84
N ASN A 168 10.57 9.55 -20.96
CA ASN A 168 9.48 8.66 -21.38
C ASN A 168 8.47 8.47 -20.24
N ALA A 169 7.50 9.38 -20.15
CA ALA A 169 6.51 9.40 -19.08
C ALA A 169 5.71 8.10 -18.94
N ARG A 170 5.43 7.40 -20.06
CA ARG A 170 4.71 6.12 -20.04
C ARG A 170 5.54 5.03 -19.36
N HIS A 171 6.84 4.98 -19.65
CA HIS A 171 7.75 4.01 -19.02
C HIS A 171 7.94 4.31 -17.52
N VAL A 172 8.11 5.59 -17.17
CA VAL A 172 8.22 6.05 -15.78
C VAL A 172 6.95 5.72 -14.99
N ALA A 173 5.76 5.96 -15.54
CA ALA A 173 4.49 5.61 -14.93
C ALA A 173 4.37 4.09 -14.68
N GLY A 174 4.78 3.26 -15.65
CA GLY A 174 4.80 1.81 -15.49
C GLY A 174 5.73 1.33 -14.38
N LEU A 175 6.95 1.86 -14.33
CA LEU A 175 7.89 1.52 -13.26
C LEU A 175 7.37 2.00 -11.90
N THR A 176 6.77 3.19 -11.85
CA THR A 176 6.17 3.71 -10.62
C THR A 176 5.04 2.81 -10.12
N PHE A 177 4.16 2.38 -11.01
CA PHE A 177 3.09 1.44 -10.67
C PHE A 177 3.65 0.11 -10.17
N ALA A 178 4.64 -0.46 -10.88
CA ALA A 178 5.28 -1.71 -10.48
C ALA A 178 5.98 -1.61 -9.11
N ILE A 179 6.67 -0.49 -8.82
CA ILE A 179 7.30 -0.23 -7.52
C ILE A 179 6.23 -0.07 -6.43
N GLY A 180 5.15 0.68 -6.71
CA GLY A 180 4.04 0.83 -5.77
C GLY A 180 3.36 -0.51 -5.45
N VAL A 181 3.25 -1.41 -6.42
CA VAL A 181 2.76 -2.78 -6.19
C VAL A 181 3.82 -3.64 -5.49
N ALA A 182 5.11 -3.45 -5.76
CA ALA A 182 6.19 -4.18 -5.08
C ALA A 182 6.19 -3.93 -3.56
N THR A 183 5.81 -2.72 -3.10
CA THR A 183 5.69 -2.47 -1.64
C THR A 183 4.67 -3.37 -0.97
N THR A 184 3.64 -3.84 -1.72
CA THR A 184 2.68 -4.81 -1.18
C THR A 184 3.33 -6.18 -0.99
N GLY A 185 4.41 -6.50 -1.72
CA GLY A 185 5.18 -7.73 -1.55
C GLY A 185 5.73 -7.85 -0.13
N ALA A 186 6.49 -6.86 0.29
CA ALA A 186 7.03 -6.80 1.66
C ALA A 186 5.92 -6.59 2.70
N GLY A 187 4.97 -5.68 2.43
CA GLY A 187 3.88 -5.38 3.35
C GLY A 187 2.93 -6.56 3.55
N GLY A 188 2.59 -7.29 2.49
CA GLY A 188 1.74 -8.49 2.54
C GLY A 188 2.41 -9.65 3.29
N SER A 189 3.73 -9.78 3.19
CA SER A 189 4.49 -10.75 4.00
C SER A 189 4.36 -10.46 5.50
N ILE A 190 4.40 -9.18 5.88
CA ILE A 190 4.18 -8.77 7.27
C ILE A 190 2.72 -9.01 7.68
N VAL A 191 1.76 -8.70 6.79
CA VAL A 191 0.33 -8.93 7.02
C VAL A 191 0.05 -10.41 7.23
N ALA A 192 0.66 -11.30 6.45
CA ALA A 192 0.51 -12.76 6.57
C ALA A 192 0.88 -13.31 7.95
N VAL A 193 1.85 -12.66 8.63
CA VAL A 193 2.29 -13.06 9.97
C VAL A 193 1.45 -12.41 11.06
N LEU A 194 1.08 -11.14 10.90
CA LEU A 194 0.46 -10.37 11.98
C LEU A 194 -1.06 -10.50 12.05
N TYR A 195 -1.72 -10.81 10.93
CA TYR A 195 -3.18 -10.81 10.84
C TYR A 195 -3.70 -12.06 10.13
N PRO A 196 -4.77 -12.68 10.64
CA PRO A 196 -5.50 -13.66 9.83
C PRO A 196 -6.16 -12.95 8.64
N PHE A 197 -6.12 -13.58 7.47
CA PHE A 197 -6.63 -13.02 6.23
C PHE A 197 -7.40 -14.05 5.41
N LEU A 198 -8.32 -13.56 4.59
CA LEU A 198 -9.06 -14.30 3.57
C LEU A 198 -9.17 -13.42 2.32
N PRO A 199 -9.58 -13.93 1.15
CA PRO A 199 -9.67 -13.11 -0.06
C PRO A 199 -10.43 -11.80 0.13
N GLY A 200 -11.57 -11.80 0.79
CA GLY A 200 -12.39 -10.61 1.07
C GLY A 200 -11.78 -9.61 2.07
N SER A 201 -10.68 -9.94 2.76
CA SER A 201 -10.03 -9.00 3.68
C SER A 201 -9.49 -7.74 2.99
N HIS A 202 -9.35 -7.76 1.67
CA HIS A 202 -8.83 -6.63 0.90
C HIS A 202 -9.66 -5.35 1.03
N TYR A 203 -10.98 -5.45 1.29
CA TYR A 203 -11.85 -4.28 1.51
C TYR A 203 -11.44 -3.48 2.74
N GLN A 204 -11.05 -4.16 3.82
CA GLN A 204 -10.57 -3.49 5.02
C GLN A 204 -9.22 -2.81 4.81
N TRP A 205 -8.32 -3.44 4.04
CA TRP A 205 -7.00 -2.89 3.75
C TRP A 205 -7.09 -1.66 2.85
N ILE A 206 -7.87 -1.71 1.78
CA ILE A 206 -8.02 -0.53 0.91
C ILE A 206 -8.66 0.64 1.65
N SER A 207 -9.63 0.40 2.54
CA SER A 207 -10.24 1.46 3.36
C SER A 207 -9.22 2.14 4.28
N ARG A 208 -8.35 1.35 4.94
CA ARG A 208 -7.24 1.90 5.75
C ARG A 208 -6.28 2.74 4.91
N LEU A 209 -5.88 2.22 3.74
CA LEU A 209 -4.97 2.95 2.86
C LEU A 209 -5.57 4.26 2.36
N LEU A 210 -6.83 4.25 1.95
CA LEU A 210 -7.53 5.48 1.55
C LEU A 210 -7.62 6.46 2.71
N GLY A 211 -7.94 5.99 3.93
CA GLY A 211 -7.93 6.83 5.13
C GLY A 211 -6.58 7.50 5.39
N ILE A 212 -5.50 6.74 5.26
CA ILE A 212 -4.13 7.25 5.43
C ILE A 212 -3.78 8.30 4.38
N ILE A 213 -4.11 8.05 3.11
CA ILE A 213 -3.75 8.94 2.01
C ILE A 213 -4.58 10.23 2.07
N VAL A 214 -5.88 10.11 2.37
CA VAL A 214 -6.77 11.27 2.53
C VAL A 214 -6.33 12.11 3.72
N LEU A 215 -6.01 11.48 4.86
CA LEU A 215 -5.50 12.18 6.05
C LEU A 215 -4.16 12.84 5.77
N GLY A 216 -3.23 12.13 5.15
CA GLY A 216 -1.88 12.61 4.85
C GLY A 216 -1.84 13.70 3.77
N GLY A 217 -2.79 13.66 2.86
CA GLY A 217 -2.84 14.42 1.61
C GLY A 217 -2.40 13.57 0.43
N MET A 218 -3.30 13.44 -0.56
CA MET A 218 -3.09 12.59 -1.73
C MET A 218 -1.81 13.00 -2.49
N GLY A 219 -0.94 12.03 -2.80
CA GLY A 219 0.32 12.24 -3.51
C GLY A 219 1.51 12.67 -2.65
N SER A 220 1.32 12.94 -1.34
CA SER A 220 2.39 13.32 -0.43
C SER A 220 2.93 12.12 0.35
N LEU A 221 4.15 11.64 0.03
CA LEU A 221 4.80 10.56 0.77
C LEU A 221 5.04 10.90 2.27
N PRO A 222 5.55 12.10 2.62
CA PRO A 222 5.65 12.48 4.03
C PRO A 222 4.28 12.56 4.72
N GLY A 223 3.26 13.06 3.99
CA GLY A 223 1.88 13.08 4.48
C GLY A 223 1.34 11.67 4.75
N ALA A 224 1.55 10.73 3.84
CA ALA A 224 1.14 9.34 4.02
C ALA A 224 1.82 8.69 5.24
N PHE A 225 3.09 9.02 5.51
CA PHE A 225 3.78 8.54 6.71
C PHE A 225 3.14 9.07 8.00
N ILE A 226 2.86 10.38 8.06
CA ILE A 226 2.18 11.00 9.21
C ILE A 226 0.76 10.43 9.35
N GLY A 227 0.01 10.33 8.25
CA GLY A 227 -1.33 9.75 8.22
C GLY A 227 -1.35 8.31 8.74
N ALA A 228 -0.34 7.51 8.36
CA ALA A 228 -0.19 6.13 8.82
C ALA A 228 0.08 6.05 10.33
N LEU A 229 0.89 6.96 10.88
CA LEU A 229 1.14 7.03 12.32
C LEU A 229 -0.13 7.43 13.08
N VAL A 230 -0.81 8.49 12.63
CA VAL A 230 -2.04 8.97 13.28
C VAL A 230 -3.13 7.90 13.25
N LEU A 231 -3.36 7.27 12.09
CA LEU A 231 -4.36 6.21 11.96
C LEU A 231 -3.98 4.99 12.81
N GLY A 232 -2.72 4.56 12.79
CA GLY A 232 -2.24 3.43 13.58
C GLY A 232 -2.38 3.65 15.08
N VAL A 233 -2.06 4.85 15.57
CA VAL A 233 -2.26 5.21 16.98
C VAL A 233 -3.77 5.24 17.30
N ALA A 234 -4.59 5.86 16.44
CA ALA A 234 -6.03 5.94 16.66
C ALA A 234 -6.70 4.57 16.68
N GLU A 235 -6.35 3.64 15.76
CA GLU A 235 -6.88 2.27 15.78
C GLU A 235 -6.43 1.52 17.04
N THR A 236 -5.15 1.62 17.41
CA THR A 236 -4.61 0.90 18.57
C THR A 236 -5.23 1.40 19.88
N THR A 237 -5.33 2.71 20.06
CA THR A 237 -5.96 3.30 21.25
C THR A 237 -7.44 2.94 21.33
N THR A 238 -8.17 3.00 20.21
CA THR A 238 -9.59 2.59 20.18
C THR A 238 -9.75 1.10 20.49
N SER A 239 -8.88 0.24 19.93
CA SER A 239 -8.91 -1.19 20.20
C SER A 239 -8.64 -1.53 21.65
N THR A 240 -7.71 -0.80 22.31
CA THR A 240 -7.29 -1.06 23.68
C THR A 240 -8.26 -0.50 24.71
N TYR A 241 -8.72 0.74 24.56
CA TYR A 241 -9.51 1.44 25.56
C TYR A 241 -11.02 1.35 25.36
N ILE A 242 -11.48 1.10 24.12
CA ILE A 242 -12.91 1.03 23.82
C ILE A 242 -13.28 -0.41 23.45
N SER A 243 -12.92 -0.85 22.23
CA SER A 243 -13.15 -2.22 21.77
C SER A 243 -12.51 -2.45 20.40
N PRO A 244 -12.01 -3.65 20.08
CA PRO A 244 -11.54 -4.03 18.73
C PRO A 244 -12.59 -3.83 17.63
N ARG A 245 -13.88 -3.97 17.97
CA ARG A 245 -15.00 -3.79 17.04
C ARG A 245 -15.09 -2.34 16.55
N TRP A 246 -14.87 -1.36 17.42
CA TRP A 246 -14.86 0.06 17.07
C TRP A 246 -13.59 0.48 16.33
N ALA A 247 -12.46 -0.19 16.55
CA ALA A 247 -11.22 0.09 15.85
C ALA A 247 -11.35 -0.06 14.33
N THR A 248 -12.18 -1.00 13.85
CA THR A 248 -12.43 -1.17 12.42
C THR A 248 -13.18 0.00 11.76
N MET A 249 -13.87 0.82 12.55
CA MET A 249 -14.58 2.02 12.07
C MET A 249 -13.70 3.27 12.03
N VAL A 250 -12.55 3.26 12.71
CA VAL A 250 -11.64 4.42 12.78
C VAL A 250 -11.23 4.95 11.40
N PRO A 251 -10.81 4.12 10.41
CA PRO A 251 -10.44 4.61 9.09
C PRO A 251 -11.58 5.39 8.40
N TYR A 252 -12.80 4.89 8.50
CA TYR A 252 -13.97 5.53 7.88
C TYR A 252 -14.32 6.85 8.58
N ALA A 253 -14.27 6.87 9.91
CA ALA A 253 -14.49 8.09 10.68
C ALA A 253 -13.42 9.15 10.36
N VAL A 254 -12.16 8.75 10.24
CA VAL A 254 -11.05 9.63 9.86
C VAL A 254 -11.28 10.20 8.46
N ILE A 255 -11.65 9.38 7.46
CA ILE A 255 -11.95 9.86 6.12
C ILE A 255 -13.07 10.90 6.17
N MET A 256 -14.17 10.60 6.86
CA MET A 256 -15.31 11.52 6.96
C MET A 256 -14.93 12.85 7.60
N VAL A 257 -14.24 12.83 8.73
CA VAL A 257 -13.82 14.05 9.45
C VAL A 257 -12.84 14.87 8.62
N VAL A 258 -11.87 14.20 7.96
CA VAL A 258 -10.88 14.92 7.14
C VAL A 258 -11.52 15.56 5.93
N LEU A 259 -12.41 14.85 5.23
CA LEU A 259 -13.10 15.41 4.05
C LEU A 259 -14.00 16.60 4.42
N LEU A 260 -14.62 16.58 5.61
CA LEU A 260 -15.44 17.68 6.09
C LEU A 260 -14.62 18.88 6.58
N ALA A 261 -13.50 18.63 7.29
CA ALA A 261 -12.73 19.69 7.94
C ALA A 261 -11.60 20.23 7.03
N ARG A 262 -10.91 19.36 6.28
CA ARG A 262 -9.76 19.72 5.45
C ARG A 262 -9.58 18.75 4.28
N PRO A 263 -10.35 18.90 3.19
CA PRO A 263 -10.37 17.94 2.07
C PRO A 263 -9.00 17.74 1.38
N GLN A 264 -8.05 18.66 1.61
CA GLN A 264 -6.68 18.54 1.08
C GLN A 264 -5.77 17.65 1.93
N GLY A 265 -6.21 17.20 3.12
CA GLY A 265 -5.38 16.49 4.07
C GLY A 265 -4.35 17.37 4.80
N ILE A 266 -3.47 16.76 5.60
CA ILE A 266 -2.49 17.48 6.43
C ILE A 266 -1.40 18.14 5.58
N MET A 267 -0.88 17.43 4.56
CA MET A 267 0.23 17.86 3.70
C MET A 267 -0.12 17.86 2.20
N GLY A 268 -1.42 17.88 1.85
CA GLY A 268 -1.86 17.95 0.45
C GLY A 268 -1.56 19.33 -0.16
N ALA A 269 -1.14 19.34 -1.43
CA ALA A 269 -1.03 20.58 -2.20
C ALA A 269 -2.43 21.21 -2.35
N LYS A 270 -2.50 22.56 -2.33
CA LYS A 270 -3.75 23.26 -2.65
C LYS A 270 -4.24 22.80 -4.01
N LEU A 271 -5.47 22.35 -4.09
CA LEU A 271 -6.13 22.09 -5.37
C LEU A 271 -6.01 23.38 -6.19
N ARG A 272 -5.43 23.28 -7.37
CA ARG A 272 -5.39 24.42 -8.31
C ARG A 272 -6.82 24.72 -8.71
N GLU A 273 -7.36 25.78 -8.14
CA GLU A 273 -8.69 26.31 -8.50
C GLU A 273 -8.74 26.96 -9.89
N ASP A 274 -7.62 26.95 -10.62
CA ASP A 274 -7.46 27.66 -11.89
C ASP A 274 -8.02 26.93 -13.12
N VAL A 275 -8.76 25.84 -12.97
CA VAL A 275 -9.30 25.04 -14.10
C VAL A 275 -10.83 25.17 -14.23
N VAL A 276 -11.46 26.09 -13.49
CA VAL A 276 -12.90 26.39 -13.66
C VAL A 276 -13.03 27.87 -13.99
N LYS A 277 -12.63 28.24 -15.19
CA LYS A 277 -13.15 29.43 -15.92
C LYS A 277 -13.20 29.10 -17.41
#